data_bc590f01b38de30f5c6b171fae64ebb8
#
_entry.id   bc590f01b38de30f5c6b171fae64ebb8
#
_cell.length_a   1.000
_cell.length_b   1.000
_cell.length_c   1.000
_cell.angle_alpha   90.00
_cell.angle_beta   90.00
_cell.angle_gamma   90.00
#
_symmetry.space_group_name_H-M   'P 1'
#
loop_
_entity.id
_entity.type
_entity.pdbx_description
1 polymer ?
#
loop_
_entity_poly.entity_id
_entity_poly.type
_entity_poly.pdbx_seq_one_letter_code
_entity_poly.pdbx_strand_id
1 'polypeptide(L)'
;PAGGFFASYGGFDVNARNELDLIRRYREISLHPECDLAIEDIVSEAIVSNENQASVQLDLSHINYNDSIKKAIRESFDEVLDLLQFDTKGHDIFRRWYVDGRLFYHKIIDKESPRKGITELRYIDPRKIKKVREVRKNKVDGMPGSFAMTNKYQEFYLFNEKGIHPTATSNAGGLQIATDAITYCPSGLIDTSKNIVLSYLHKAIKPVNQLRMIEDAVVIYRIARAPERRIFYIDVGNLPKIKAEQYLRDVMARYRNKLVYDASTGEIRDDRNYMSMLEDFWLPRREGGRGTEITTLPGGQNLGEIADIEYFQKKLYRSLNVPISRLEGGQGFNLGRAAE
;
A
#
# COMPACT_ATOMS: atom_id res chain seq x y z
N PRO A 1 -34.28 -22.70 22.12
CA PRO A 1 -33.77 -21.58 21.30
C PRO A 1 -32.35 -21.25 21.74
N ALA A 2 -31.38 -21.85 21.04
CA ALA A 2 -29.95 -21.62 21.24
C ALA A 2 -29.49 -20.60 20.18
N GLY A 3 -29.70 -19.33 20.45
CA GLY A 3 -29.40 -18.26 19.51
C GLY A 3 -28.61 -17.12 20.10
N GLY A 4 -27.52 -17.38 20.82
CA GLY A 4 -26.76 -16.31 21.44
C GLY A 4 -25.23 -16.41 21.36
N PHE A 5 -24.68 -17.45 20.76
CA PHE A 5 -23.26 -17.77 20.89
C PHE A 5 -22.39 -17.36 19.70
N PHE A 6 -22.98 -17.00 18.58
CA PHE A 6 -22.22 -16.70 17.34
C PHE A 6 -21.92 -15.22 17.10
N ALA A 7 -22.53 -14.30 17.81
CA ALA A 7 -22.39 -12.86 17.55
C ALA A 7 -21.05 -12.26 18.05
N SER A 8 -20.34 -12.91 18.98
CA SER A 8 -19.07 -12.40 19.51
C SER A 8 -17.84 -12.78 18.69
N TYR A 9 -17.93 -13.80 17.85
CA TYR A 9 -16.82 -14.26 17.01
C TYR A 9 -16.72 -13.51 15.66
N GLY A 10 -17.82 -13.03 15.11
CA GLY A 10 -17.85 -12.35 13.82
C GLY A 10 -17.12 -11.00 13.78
N GLY A 11 -17.07 -10.27 14.90
CA GLY A 11 -16.40 -8.97 14.97
C GLY A 11 -14.87 -9.07 14.92
N PHE A 12 -14.30 -10.12 15.50
CA PHE A 12 -12.85 -10.33 15.53
C PHE A 12 -12.29 -10.72 14.16
N ASP A 13 -13.01 -11.55 13.39
CA ASP A 13 -12.58 -11.99 12.08
C ASP A 13 -12.66 -10.87 11.03
N VAL A 14 -13.66 -9.98 11.13
CA VAL A 14 -13.79 -8.83 10.23
C VAL A 14 -12.65 -7.83 10.46
N ASN A 15 -12.26 -7.57 11.70
CA ASN A 15 -11.15 -6.68 12.01
C ASN A 15 -9.81 -7.25 11.54
N ALA A 16 -9.61 -8.55 11.66
CA ALA A 16 -8.40 -9.22 11.18
C ALA A 16 -8.28 -9.20 9.65
N ARG A 17 -9.39 -9.38 8.92
CA ARG A 17 -9.42 -9.19 7.46
C ARG A 17 -9.01 -7.78 7.08
N ASN A 18 -9.60 -6.79 7.74
CA ASN A 18 -9.30 -5.39 7.48
C ASN A 18 -7.82 -5.05 7.73
N GLU A 19 -7.20 -5.61 8.78
CA GLU A 19 -5.78 -5.39 9.06
C GLU A 19 -4.85 -6.00 8.02
N LEU A 20 -5.08 -7.24 7.62
CA LEU A 20 -4.29 -7.92 6.58
C LEU A 20 -4.40 -7.22 5.23
N ASP A 21 -5.62 -6.81 4.86
CA ASP A 21 -5.87 -6.09 3.62
C ASP A 21 -5.23 -4.69 3.65
N LEU A 22 -5.23 -4.02 4.81
CA LEU A 22 -4.53 -2.75 4.98
C LEU A 22 -3.02 -2.90 4.82
N ILE A 23 -2.39 -3.92 5.43
CA ILE A 23 -0.95 -4.17 5.29
C ILE A 23 -0.58 -4.43 3.82
N ARG A 24 -1.40 -5.20 3.09
CA ARG A 24 -1.18 -5.42 1.65
C ARG A 24 -1.23 -4.11 0.87
N ARG A 25 -2.25 -3.29 1.12
CA ARG A 25 -2.38 -1.97 0.48
C ARG A 25 -1.22 -1.03 0.81
N TYR A 26 -0.75 -1.01 2.06
CA TYR A 26 0.40 -0.19 2.44
C TYR A 26 1.67 -0.61 1.68
N ARG A 27 1.92 -1.91 1.56
CA ARG A 27 3.06 -2.44 0.80
C ARG A 27 2.92 -2.15 -0.70
N GLU A 28 1.71 -2.24 -1.25
CA GLU A 28 1.44 -1.87 -2.64
C GLU A 28 1.70 -0.38 -2.90
N ILE A 29 1.23 0.49 -2.01
CA ILE A 29 1.44 1.94 -2.09
C ILE A 29 2.92 2.29 -1.92
N SER A 30 3.65 1.59 -1.06
CA SER A 30 5.08 1.84 -0.85
C SER A 30 5.95 1.57 -2.08
N LEU A 31 5.42 0.85 -3.08
CA LEU A 31 6.10 0.63 -4.37
C LEU A 31 5.82 1.73 -5.39
N HIS A 32 4.91 2.67 -5.09
CA HIS A 32 4.65 3.80 -5.95
C HIS A 32 5.85 4.77 -5.93
N PRO A 33 6.37 5.23 -7.06
CA PRO A 33 7.63 5.98 -7.13
C PRO A 33 7.69 7.18 -6.18
N GLU A 34 6.64 8.00 -6.11
CA GLU A 34 6.60 9.17 -5.23
C GLU A 34 6.53 8.78 -3.75
N CYS A 35 5.86 7.67 -3.44
CA CYS A 35 5.81 7.17 -2.07
C CYS A 35 7.13 6.55 -1.66
N ASP A 36 7.76 5.79 -2.55
CA ASP A 36 9.05 5.16 -2.31
C ASP A 36 10.13 6.20 -2.04
N LEU A 37 10.21 7.22 -2.89
CA LEU A 37 11.12 8.34 -2.71
C LEU A 37 10.91 9.06 -1.36
N ALA A 38 9.66 9.33 -1.00
CA ALA A 38 9.33 9.96 0.26
C ALA A 38 9.67 9.08 1.48
N ILE A 39 9.47 7.78 1.39
CA ILE A 39 9.83 6.83 2.43
C ILE A 39 11.34 6.74 2.60
N GLU A 40 12.09 6.67 1.50
CA GLU A 40 13.56 6.66 1.52
C GLU A 40 14.13 7.94 2.16
N ASP A 41 13.58 9.09 1.84
CA ASP A 41 13.98 10.37 2.44
C ASP A 41 13.76 10.34 3.97
N ILE A 42 12.57 9.92 4.41
CA ILE A 42 12.24 9.81 5.84
C ILE A 42 13.13 8.80 6.56
N VAL A 43 13.35 7.63 5.96
CA VAL A 43 14.15 6.56 6.57
C VAL A 43 15.62 6.97 6.67
N SER A 44 16.15 7.59 5.61
CA SER A 44 17.53 8.08 5.57
C SER A 44 17.78 9.20 6.57
N GLU A 45 16.78 10.04 6.85
CA GLU A 45 16.90 11.07 7.91
C GLU A 45 16.75 10.50 9.32
N ALA A 46 15.92 9.46 9.48
CA ALA A 46 15.71 8.83 10.79
C ALA A 46 16.89 7.95 11.23
N ILE A 47 17.50 7.26 10.27
CA ILE A 47 18.60 6.32 10.53
C ILE A 47 19.87 6.87 9.87
N VAL A 48 20.49 7.80 10.56
CA VAL A 48 21.76 8.37 10.13
C VAL A 48 22.89 7.69 10.88
N SER A 49 23.85 7.10 10.16
CA SER A 49 25.08 6.60 10.73
C SER A 49 26.24 7.48 10.25
N ASN A 50 26.92 8.12 11.18
CA ASN A 50 28.18 8.81 10.94
C ASN A 50 29.32 7.99 11.50
N GLU A 51 30.54 8.17 10.95
CA GLU A 51 31.74 7.46 11.44
C GLU A 51 31.98 7.60 12.95
N ASN A 52 31.49 8.68 13.58
CA ASN A 52 31.69 9.01 14.97
C ASN A 52 30.45 8.86 15.87
N GLN A 53 29.29 8.51 15.31
CA GLN A 53 28.04 8.44 16.06
C GLN A 53 27.22 7.24 15.62
N ALA A 54 26.82 6.41 16.59
CA ALA A 54 25.86 5.33 16.32
C ALA A 54 24.48 5.91 15.94
N SER A 55 23.76 5.20 15.09
CA SER A 55 22.40 5.60 14.60
C SER A 55 21.40 5.76 15.74
N VAL A 56 21.59 5.09 16.85
CA VAL A 56 20.74 5.18 18.05
C VAL A 56 21.63 5.36 19.28
N GLN A 57 21.29 6.34 20.10
CA GLN A 57 22.03 6.64 21.31
C GLN A 57 21.14 6.54 22.54
N LEU A 58 21.68 6.01 23.62
CA LEU A 58 21.00 5.92 24.91
C LEU A 58 21.41 7.09 25.81
N ASP A 59 20.49 8.04 26.04
CA ASP A 59 20.69 9.13 26.99
C ASP A 59 20.18 8.75 28.38
N LEU A 60 21.09 8.65 29.34
CA LEU A 60 20.81 8.37 30.74
C LEU A 60 21.08 9.58 31.64
N SER A 61 21.25 10.78 31.09
CA SER A 61 21.59 11.99 31.84
C SER A 61 20.50 12.40 32.84
N HIS A 62 19.24 12.16 32.49
CA HIS A 62 18.09 12.52 33.32
C HIS A 62 17.75 11.50 34.43
N ILE A 63 18.45 10.36 34.49
CA ILE A 63 18.15 9.29 35.44
C ILE A 63 19.16 9.35 36.59
N ASN A 64 18.67 9.51 37.82
CA ASN A 64 19.49 9.55 39.02
C ASN A 64 19.78 8.14 39.56
N TYR A 65 20.44 7.31 38.80
CA TYR A 65 20.95 6.03 39.23
C TYR A 65 22.46 6.05 39.40
N ASN A 66 22.99 5.09 40.20
CA ASN A 66 24.40 4.90 40.36
C ASN A 66 25.07 4.52 39.03
N ASP A 67 26.33 4.90 38.83
CA ASP A 67 27.06 4.67 37.59
C ASP A 67 27.18 3.18 37.21
N SER A 68 27.25 2.29 38.22
CA SER A 68 27.22 0.83 37.97
C SER A 68 25.90 0.36 37.30
N ILE A 69 24.77 0.93 37.73
CA ILE A 69 23.46 0.62 37.13
C ILE A 69 23.38 1.20 35.73
N LYS A 70 23.83 2.44 35.54
CA LYS A 70 23.87 3.07 34.21
C LYS A 70 24.72 2.28 33.22
N LYS A 71 25.85 1.74 33.70
CA LYS A 71 26.74 0.88 32.89
C LYS A 71 26.02 -0.42 32.48
N ALA A 72 25.37 -1.10 33.42
CA ALA A 72 24.61 -2.32 33.12
C ALA A 72 23.46 -2.08 32.12
N ILE A 73 22.79 -0.92 32.20
CA ILE A 73 21.73 -0.54 31.24
C ILE A 73 22.33 -0.35 29.84
N ARG A 74 23.51 0.30 29.73
CA ARG A 74 24.19 0.47 28.43
C ARG A 74 24.60 -0.86 27.84
N GLU A 75 25.22 -1.73 28.62
CA GLU A 75 25.64 -3.06 28.18
C GLU A 75 24.41 -3.88 27.65
N SER A 76 23.30 -3.84 28.39
CA SER A 76 22.08 -4.53 27.94
C SER A 76 21.45 -3.88 26.67
N PHE A 77 21.60 -2.57 26.50
CA PHE A 77 21.13 -1.87 25.32
C PHE A 77 21.98 -2.24 24.09
N ASP A 78 23.30 -2.24 24.25
CA ASP A 78 24.24 -2.62 23.19
C ASP A 78 24.01 -4.08 22.76
N GLU A 79 23.76 -5.00 23.71
CA GLU A 79 23.41 -6.40 23.43
C GLU A 79 22.12 -6.49 22.55
N VAL A 80 21.10 -5.66 22.83
CA VAL A 80 19.87 -5.64 22.01
C VAL A 80 20.14 -5.10 20.60
N LEU A 81 20.98 -4.08 20.46
CA LEU A 81 21.38 -3.55 19.15
C LEU A 81 22.14 -4.58 18.33
N ASP A 82 23.06 -5.32 18.97
CA ASP A 82 23.81 -6.40 18.34
C ASP A 82 22.89 -7.54 17.89
N LEU A 83 21.93 -7.96 18.72
CA LEU A 83 20.94 -8.98 18.37
C LEU A 83 20.04 -8.57 17.18
N LEU A 84 19.74 -7.28 17.06
CA LEU A 84 18.99 -6.72 15.93
C LEU A 84 19.89 -6.52 14.70
N GLN A 85 21.23 -6.54 14.88
CA GLN A 85 22.20 -6.10 13.88
C GLN A 85 21.84 -4.70 13.34
N PHE A 86 21.56 -3.78 14.28
CA PHE A 86 20.91 -2.52 13.94
C PHE A 86 21.78 -1.65 13.04
N ASP A 87 23.09 -1.69 13.16
CA ASP A 87 24.02 -0.93 12.32
C ASP A 87 23.92 -1.29 10.84
N THR A 88 23.60 -2.55 10.53
CA THR A 88 23.45 -3.02 9.12
C THR A 88 22.01 -3.09 8.66
N LYS A 89 21.08 -3.39 9.55
CA LYS A 89 19.67 -3.63 9.24
C LYS A 89 18.73 -2.52 9.71
N GLY A 90 19.23 -1.50 10.40
CA GLY A 90 18.42 -0.44 10.99
C GLY A 90 17.51 0.25 9.98
N HIS A 91 18.05 0.55 8.79
CA HIS A 91 17.28 1.14 7.68
C HIS A 91 16.10 0.25 7.28
N ASP A 92 16.35 -1.04 7.06
CA ASP A 92 15.31 -2.02 6.72
C ASP A 92 14.26 -2.20 7.81
N ILE A 93 14.69 -2.24 9.07
CA ILE A 93 13.80 -2.39 10.23
C ILE A 93 12.89 -1.19 10.33
N PHE A 94 13.43 0.03 10.23
CA PHE A 94 12.64 1.25 10.30
C PHE A 94 11.70 1.37 9.11
N ARG A 95 12.15 1.07 7.88
CA ARG A 95 11.31 1.07 6.68
C ARG A 95 10.11 0.11 6.85
N ARG A 96 10.34 -1.12 7.32
CA ARG A 96 9.26 -2.09 7.57
C ARG A 96 8.27 -1.59 8.61
N TRP A 97 8.77 -1.00 9.69
CA TRP A 97 7.92 -0.43 10.72
C TRP A 97 7.08 0.74 10.19
N TYR A 98 7.66 1.61 9.40
CA TYR A 98 6.99 2.75 8.79
C TYR A 98 5.89 2.31 7.82
N VAL A 99 6.20 1.33 6.95
CA VAL A 99 5.27 0.81 5.93
C VAL A 99 4.15 -0.03 6.54
N ASP A 100 4.49 -1.02 7.38
CA ASP A 100 3.50 -1.94 7.94
C ASP A 100 2.76 -1.37 9.16
N GLY A 101 3.32 -0.33 9.80
CA GLY A 101 2.81 0.26 11.03
C GLY A 101 3.00 -0.62 12.27
N ARG A 102 3.73 -1.72 12.15
CA ARG A 102 3.97 -2.66 13.24
C ARG A 102 5.14 -3.59 12.94
N LEU A 103 5.85 -4.01 14.00
CA LEU A 103 6.88 -5.02 13.94
C LEU A 103 6.62 -6.11 14.98
N PHE A 104 6.97 -7.34 14.63
CA PHE A 104 6.92 -8.49 15.51
C PHE A 104 8.27 -9.18 15.50
N TYR A 105 8.80 -9.42 16.69
CA TYR A 105 10.01 -10.21 16.89
C TYR A 105 9.75 -11.34 17.85
N HIS A 106 10.16 -12.55 17.48
CA HIS A 106 10.16 -13.71 18.36
C HIS A 106 11.48 -13.76 19.11
N LYS A 107 11.41 -13.74 20.43
CA LYS A 107 12.55 -13.89 21.33
C LYS A 107 12.88 -15.37 21.46
N ILE A 108 14.04 -15.77 21.00
CA ILE A 108 14.52 -17.14 21.10
C ILE A 108 15.46 -17.24 22.27
N ILE A 109 15.19 -18.16 23.17
CA ILE A 109 15.99 -18.46 24.36
C ILE A 109 16.45 -19.90 24.27
N ASP A 110 17.71 -20.14 24.54
CA ASP A 110 18.26 -21.49 24.58
C ASP A 110 17.67 -22.29 25.75
N LYS A 111 17.09 -23.44 25.44
CA LYS A 111 16.46 -24.32 26.42
C LYS A 111 17.48 -24.97 27.38
N GLU A 112 18.73 -25.20 26.90
CA GLU A 112 19.79 -25.82 27.71
C GLU A 112 20.43 -24.81 28.66
N SER A 113 20.46 -23.55 28.27
CA SER A 113 21.09 -22.48 29.03
C SER A 113 20.22 -21.23 29.14
N PRO A 114 19.02 -21.26 29.76
CA PRO A 114 18.09 -20.13 29.79
C PRO A 114 18.64 -18.88 30.51
N ARG A 115 19.67 -19.04 31.34
CA ARG A 115 20.35 -17.93 32.00
C ARG A 115 21.18 -17.04 31.08
N LYS A 116 21.49 -17.50 29.85
CA LYS A 116 22.17 -16.69 28.84
C LYS A 116 21.32 -15.57 28.26
N GLY A 117 20.01 -15.57 28.57
CA GLY A 117 19.09 -14.56 28.04
C GLY A 117 18.60 -14.87 26.62
N ILE A 118 18.34 -13.83 25.87
CA ILE A 118 17.86 -13.92 24.48
C ILE A 118 19.04 -14.18 23.56
N THR A 119 18.99 -15.26 22.80
CA THR A 119 20.05 -15.65 21.85
C THR A 119 19.80 -15.12 20.44
N GLU A 120 18.54 -14.91 20.05
CA GLU A 120 18.17 -14.44 18.72
C GLU A 120 16.86 -13.67 18.78
N LEU A 121 16.76 -12.60 17.98
CA LEU A 121 15.53 -11.88 17.71
C LEU A 121 15.11 -12.17 16.27
N ARG A 122 14.09 -13.01 16.09
CA ARG A 122 13.60 -13.41 14.76
C ARG A 122 12.42 -12.56 14.34
N TYR A 123 12.56 -11.83 13.22
CA TYR A 123 11.47 -11.07 12.63
C TYR A 123 10.35 -11.98 12.13
N ILE A 124 9.11 -11.58 12.41
CA ILE A 124 7.90 -12.24 11.91
C ILE A 124 7.10 -11.27 11.06
N ASP A 125 6.75 -11.69 9.84
CA ASP A 125 5.87 -10.88 8.97
C ASP A 125 4.50 -10.68 9.65
N PRO A 126 4.02 -9.42 9.79
CA PRO A 126 2.72 -9.12 10.39
C PRO A 126 1.53 -9.85 9.77
N ARG A 127 1.66 -10.34 8.53
CA ARG A 127 0.63 -11.15 7.86
C ARG A 127 0.56 -12.59 8.34
N LYS A 128 1.59 -13.06 9.06
CA LYS A 128 1.73 -14.44 9.54
C LYS A 128 1.40 -14.60 11.01
N ILE A 129 1.20 -13.50 11.73
CA ILE A 129 0.98 -13.50 13.17
C ILE A 129 -0.26 -12.69 13.55
N LYS A 130 -1.02 -13.18 14.51
CA LYS A 130 -2.21 -12.52 15.04
C LYS A 130 -2.28 -12.71 16.55
N LYS A 131 -2.57 -11.65 17.30
CA LYS A 131 -2.88 -11.74 18.74
C LYS A 131 -4.32 -12.20 18.91
N VAL A 132 -4.52 -13.27 19.68
CA VAL A 132 -5.82 -13.85 19.99
C VAL A 132 -6.05 -13.77 21.49
N ARG A 133 -7.26 -13.33 21.85
CA ARG A 133 -7.74 -13.32 23.23
C ARG A 133 -8.89 -14.32 23.34
N GLU A 134 -8.66 -15.42 24.03
CA GLU A 134 -9.68 -16.43 24.30
C GLU A 134 -10.34 -16.18 25.65
N VAL A 135 -11.65 -16.17 25.68
CA VAL A 135 -12.43 -16.06 26.90
C VAL A 135 -12.95 -17.45 27.27
N ARG A 136 -12.36 -18.07 28.28
CA ARG A 136 -12.85 -19.35 28.81
C ARG A 136 -13.85 -19.08 29.89
N LYS A 137 -15.11 -19.48 29.67
CA LYS A 137 -16.16 -19.46 30.67
C LYS A 137 -16.06 -20.75 31.47
N ASN A 138 -15.51 -20.71 32.67
CA ASN A 138 -15.59 -21.85 33.58
C ASN A 138 -16.97 -21.88 34.20
N LYS A 139 -17.74 -22.94 33.94
CA LYS A 139 -18.89 -23.26 34.76
C LYS A 139 -18.35 -23.75 36.10
N VAL A 140 -18.74 -23.09 37.16
CA VAL A 140 -18.53 -23.62 38.52
C VAL A 140 -19.56 -24.73 38.73
N ASP A 141 -19.12 -25.98 38.68
CA ASP A 141 -19.97 -27.13 38.98
C ASP A 141 -20.37 -27.08 40.43
N GLY A 142 -21.67 -27.04 40.72
CA GLY A 142 -22.18 -27.34 42.05
C GLY A 142 -23.39 -26.56 42.56
N MET A 143 -23.91 -25.52 41.88
CA MET A 143 -25.14 -24.86 42.34
C MET A 143 -26.07 -24.45 41.20
N PRO A 144 -27.32 -24.96 41.16
CA PRO A 144 -28.34 -24.44 40.26
C PRO A 144 -28.70 -23.01 40.70
N GLY A 145 -28.27 -22.02 39.90
CA GLY A 145 -28.59 -20.60 40.13
C GLY A 145 -27.40 -19.66 40.40
N SER A 146 -26.17 -20.15 40.48
CA SER A 146 -25.00 -19.30 40.73
C SER A 146 -24.50 -18.67 39.42
N PHE A 147 -24.66 -17.35 39.26
CA PHE A 147 -24.16 -16.51 38.17
C PHE A 147 -22.67 -16.11 38.34
N ALA A 148 -21.88 -16.82 39.09
CA ALA A 148 -20.44 -16.55 39.21
C ALA A 148 -19.69 -17.09 38.01
N MET A 149 -19.78 -16.39 36.88
CA MET A 149 -18.91 -16.62 35.71
C MET A 149 -17.56 -16.00 36.00
N THR A 150 -16.59 -16.79 36.40
CA THR A 150 -15.18 -16.36 36.39
C THR A 150 -14.64 -16.45 34.97
N ASN A 151 -14.61 -15.32 34.27
CA ASN A 151 -14.02 -15.25 32.94
C ASN A 151 -12.49 -15.32 33.06
N LYS A 152 -11.89 -16.44 32.72
CA LYS A 152 -10.45 -16.52 32.51
C LYS A 152 -10.13 -16.06 31.10
N TYR A 153 -9.36 -14.98 31.02
CA TYR A 153 -8.82 -14.49 29.75
C TYR A 153 -7.47 -15.12 29.52
N GLN A 154 -7.28 -15.73 28.35
CA GLN A 154 -5.98 -16.22 27.92
C GLN A 154 -5.61 -15.50 26.64
N GLU A 155 -4.47 -14.82 26.62
CA GLU A 155 -3.94 -14.15 25.45
C GLU A 155 -2.75 -14.94 24.92
N PHE A 156 -2.68 -15.11 23.62
CA PHE A 156 -1.56 -15.75 22.92
C PHE A 156 -1.46 -15.23 21.49
N TYR A 157 -0.33 -15.44 20.87
CA TYR A 157 -0.16 -15.19 19.45
C TYR A 157 -0.35 -16.47 18.66
N LEU A 158 -1.08 -16.38 17.57
CA LEU A 158 -1.23 -17.46 16.60
C LEU A 158 -0.32 -17.17 15.42
N PHE A 159 0.61 -18.06 15.15
CA PHE A 159 1.52 -17.98 14.01
C PHE A 159 1.17 -19.04 12.96
N ASN A 160 1.11 -18.63 11.69
CA ASN A 160 0.91 -19.55 10.57
C ASN A 160 1.90 -19.18 9.45
N GLU A 161 2.74 -20.13 9.06
CA GLU A 161 3.78 -19.93 8.04
C GLU A 161 3.20 -19.57 6.66
N LYS A 162 2.04 -20.14 6.31
CA LYS A 162 1.33 -19.85 5.04
C LYS A 162 0.56 -18.52 5.05
N GLY A 163 0.58 -17.80 6.16
CA GLY A 163 -0.24 -16.61 6.40
C GLY A 163 -1.56 -16.94 7.09
N ILE A 164 -2.15 -15.92 7.70
CA ILE A 164 -3.43 -16.05 8.41
C ILE A 164 -4.55 -15.89 7.40
N HIS A 165 -5.33 -16.96 7.20
CA HIS A 165 -6.55 -16.87 6.44
C HIS A 165 -7.68 -16.27 7.28
N PRO A 166 -8.45 -15.32 6.73
CA PRO A 166 -9.51 -14.65 7.48
C PRO A 166 -10.65 -15.57 7.94
N THR A 167 -10.79 -16.74 7.32
CA THR A 167 -11.82 -17.75 7.64
C THR A 167 -11.33 -18.87 8.53
N ALA A 168 -10.05 -18.89 8.94
CA ALA A 168 -9.53 -19.91 9.81
C ALA A 168 -10.03 -19.67 11.24
N THR A 169 -10.96 -20.50 11.67
CA THR A 169 -11.32 -20.68 13.10
C THR A 169 -10.06 -21.02 13.89
N SER A 170 -10.03 -20.67 15.17
CA SER A 170 -8.91 -20.79 16.12
C SER A 170 -8.17 -22.16 16.12
N ASN A 171 -8.74 -23.19 15.51
CA ASN A 171 -8.18 -24.53 15.45
C ASN A 171 -7.52 -24.92 14.10
N ALA A 172 -7.44 -24.03 13.13
CA ALA A 172 -6.87 -24.34 11.82
C ALA A 172 -5.35 -24.18 11.80
N GLY A 173 -4.63 -25.11 12.44
CA GLY A 173 -3.21 -25.40 12.13
C GLY A 173 -2.16 -24.33 12.40
N GLY A 174 -2.41 -23.35 13.25
CA GLY A 174 -1.42 -22.35 13.64
C GLY A 174 -0.68 -22.73 14.92
N LEU A 175 0.62 -22.36 15.01
CA LEU A 175 1.41 -22.48 16.22
C LEU A 175 0.99 -21.40 17.22
N GLN A 176 0.64 -21.82 18.44
CA GLN A 176 0.38 -20.89 19.54
C GLN A 176 1.69 -20.50 20.20
N ILE A 177 1.92 -19.21 20.33
CA ILE A 177 3.10 -18.62 20.95
C ILE A 177 2.65 -17.78 22.15
N ALA A 178 3.33 -17.91 23.27
CA ALA A 178 3.06 -17.13 24.46
C ALA A 178 3.31 -15.63 24.21
N THR A 179 2.56 -14.77 24.90
CA THR A 179 2.66 -13.31 24.69
C THR A 179 4.01 -12.74 25.09
N ASP A 180 4.66 -13.34 26.08
CA ASP A 180 5.98 -12.95 26.58
C ASP A 180 7.12 -13.32 25.62
N ALA A 181 6.92 -14.32 24.74
CA ALA A 181 7.89 -14.72 23.73
C ALA A 181 7.91 -13.79 22.50
N ILE A 182 6.93 -12.90 22.35
CA ILE A 182 6.83 -11.96 21.22
C ILE A 182 7.03 -10.52 21.70
N THR A 183 7.91 -9.79 21.01
CA THR A 183 7.99 -8.34 21.12
C THR A 183 7.17 -7.71 20.01
N TYR A 184 6.27 -6.82 20.38
CA TYR A 184 5.38 -6.10 19.46
C TYR A 184 5.61 -4.61 19.54
N CYS A 185 5.98 -3.99 18.43
CA CYS A 185 6.20 -2.55 18.29
C CYS A 185 5.19 -1.95 17.32
N PRO A 186 4.09 -1.34 17.81
CA PRO A 186 3.13 -0.64 16.96
C PRO A 186 3.62 0.76 16.58
N SER A 187 3.03 1.34 15.52
CA SER A 187 3.29 2.71 15.08
C SER A 187 2.83 3.80 16.07
N GLY A 188 1.95 3.46 17.00
CA GLY A 188 1.29 4.44 17.87
C GLY A 188 0.04 5.09 17.23
N LEU A 189 -0.20 4.92 15.94
CA LEU A 189 -1.39 5.40 15.28
C LEU A 189 -2.51 4.36 15.39
N ILE A 190 -3.59 4.70 16.07
CA ILE A 190 -4.71 3.79 16.31
C ILE A 190 -5.99 4.42 15.78
N ASP A 191 -6.74 3.65 14.98
CA ASP A 191 -8.13 3.99 14.67
C ASP A 191 -9.00 3.62 15.87
N THR A 192 -9.45 4.63 16.60
CA THR A 192 -10.26 4.44 17.82
C THR A 192 -11.63 3.81 17.56
N SER A 193 -12.17 3.97 16.34
CA SER A 193 -13.47 3.41 15.97
C SER A 193 -13.44 1.89 15.79
N LYS A 194 -12.32 1.38 15.25
CA LYS A 194 -12.14 -0.04 14.93
C LYS A 194 -11.10 -0.73 15.80
N ASN A 195 -10.39 0.04 16.63
CA ASN A 195 -9.28 -0.44 17.47
C ASN A 195 -8.20 -1.17 16.65
N ILE A 196 -7.87 -0.61 15.48
CA ILE A 196 -6.89 -1.14 14.52
C ILE A 196 -5.67 -0.23 14.50
N VAL A 197 -4.48 -0.80 14.53
CA VAL A 197 -3.22 -0.07 14.36
C VAL A 197 -3.04 0.31 12.90
N LEU A 198 -2.76 1.59 12.64
CA LEU A 198 -2.57 2.15 11.31
C LEU A 198 -1.08 2.35 11.00
N SER A 199 -0.73 2.30 9.72
CA SER A 199 0.56 2.72 9.21
C SER A 199 0.62 4.24 9.00
N TYR A 200 1.81 4.80 8.94
CA TYR A 200 2.02 6.18 8.52
C TYR A 200 1.55 6.43 7.07
N LEU A 201 1.55 5.40 6.23
CA LEU A 201 1.03 5.45 4.86
C LEU A 201 -0.50 5.48 4.75
N HIS A 202 -1.22 5.33 5.87
CA HIS A 202 -2.68 5.26 5.81
C HIS A 202 -3.32 6.50 5.15
N LYS A 203 -2.78 7.68 5.46
CA LYS A 203 -3.25 8.95 4.88
C LYS A 203 -2.96 9.08 3.38
N ALA A 204 -1.96 8.37 2.87
CA ALA A 204 -1.54 8.40 1.48
C ALA A 204 -2.39 7.51 0.56
N ILE A 205 -3.17 6.55 1.08
CA ILE A 205 -3.98 5.62 0.27
C ILE A 205 -4.86 6.36 -0.74
N LYS A 206 -5.62 7.34 -0.27
CA LYS A 206 -6.55 8.08 -1.13
C LYS A 206 -5.83 8.98 -2.14
N PRO A 207 -4.84 9.80 -1.75
CA PRO A 207 -4.06 10.59 -2.70
C PRO A 207 -3.37 9.78 -3.79
N VAL A 208 -2.73 8.66 -3.46
CA VAL A 208 -2.06 7.78 -4.44
C VAL A 208 -3.05 7.27 -5.48
N ASN A 209 -4.19 6.72 -5.03
CA ASN A 209 -5.20 6.22 -5.96
C ASN A 209 -5.77 7.32 -6.85
N GLN A 210 -5.93 8.55 -6.33
CA GLN A 210 -6.38 9.68 -7.11
C GLN A 210 -5.32 10.11 -8.14
N LEU A 211 -4.05 10.16 -7.75
CA LEU A 211 -2.95 10.51 -8.65
C LEU A 211 -2.85 9.51 -9.80
N ARG A 212 -2.78 8.21 -9.52
CA ARG A 212 -2.76 7.15 -10.56
C ARG A 212 -3.94 7.27 -11.53
N MET A 213 -5.15 7.48 -10.99
CA MET A 213 -6.35 7.61 -11.83
C MET A 213 -6.25 8.81 -12.79
N ILE A 214 -5.70 9.93 -12.35
CA ILE A 214 -5.56 11.13 -13.17
C ILE A 214 -4.43 10.96 -14.19
N GLU A 215 -3.30 10.38 -13.80
CA GLU A 215 -2.21 10.05 -14.72
C GLU A 215 -2.69 9.16 -15.85
N ASP A 216 -3.37 8.05 -15.52
CA ASP A 216 -3.96 7.15 -16.51
C ASP A 216 -5.00 7.88 -17.40
N ALA A 217 -5.86 8.70 -16.80
CA ALA A 217 -6.87 9.47 -17.54
C ALA A 217 -6.23 10.47 -18.52
N VAL A 218 -5.14 11.14 -18.12
CA VAL A 218 -4.42 12.07 -19.00
C VAL A 218 -3.75 11.33 -20.16
N VAL A 219 -3.13 10.18 -19.89
CA VAL A 219 -2.54 9.35 -20.94
C VAL A 219 -3.61 8.90 -21.93
N ILE A 220 -4.73 8.34 -21.43
CA ILE A 220 -5.85 7.90 -22.27
C ILE A 220 -6.41 9.09 -23.08
N TYR A 221 -6.59 10.24 -22.43
CA TYR A 221 -7.11 11.44 -23.09
C TYR A 221 -6.18 11.91 -24.21
N ARG A 222 -4.87 11.97 -23.95
CA ARG A 222 -3.87 12.35 -24.97
C ARG A 222 -3.82 11.37 -26.12
N ILE A 223 -3.85 10.08 -25.86
CA ILE A 223 -3.89 9.04 -26.89
C ILE A 223 -5.18 9.14 -27.72
N ALA A 224 -6.31 9.32 -27.05
CA ALA A 224 -7.62 9.34 -27.71
C ALA A 224 -7.94 10.64 -28.42
N ARG A 225 -7.41 11.79 -27.96
CA ARG A 225 -7.80 13.13 -28.44
C ARG A 225 -6.71 13.93 -29.08
N ALA A 226 -5.43 13.63 -28.87
CA ALA A 226 -4.32 14.34 -29.49
C ALA A 226 -4.29 14.18 -31.02
N PRO A 227 -4.53 12.98 -31.59
CA PRO A 227 -4.58 12.85 -33.03
C PRO A 227 -5.81 13.54 -33.61
N GLU A 228 -5.63 14.24 -34.71
CA GLU A 228 -6.74 14.72 -35.51
C GLU A 228 -7.60 13.53 -35.98
N ARG A 229 -8.90 13.63 -35.78
CA ARG A 229 -9.83 12.61 -36.25
C ARG A 229 -10.29 12.95 -37.65
N ARG A 230 -10.34 11.96 -38.52
CA ARG A 230 -10.85 12.11 -39.88
C ARG A 230 -12.28 11.65 -39.95
N ILE A 231 -13.09 12.43 -40.65
CA ILE A 231 -14.45 12.06 -41.03
C ILE A 231 -14.44 11.74 -42.51
N PHE A 232 -14.72 10.51 -42.84
CA PHE A 232 -14.85 10.06 -44.22
C PHE A 232 -16.32 10.07 -44.59
N TYR A 233 -16.73 11.01 -45.44
CA TYR A 233 -18.04 11.01 -46.04
C TYR A 233 -17.96 10.15 -47.30
N ILE A 234 -18.56 8.97 -47.28
CA ILE A 234 -18.53 8.03 -48.40
C ILE A 234 -19.82 8.20 -49.19
N ASP A 235 -19.67 8.53 -50.48
CA ASP A 235 -20.78 8.57 -51.38
C ASP A 235 -21.26 7.14 -51.69
N VAL A 236 -22.46 6.83 -51.28
CA VAL A 236 -23.11 5.53 -51.51
C VAL A 236 -24.08 5.59 -52.69
N GLY A 237 -24.20 6.75 -53.35
CA GLY A 237 -25.09 6.93 -54.51
C GLY A 237 -26.52 6.44 -54.26
N ASN A 238 -27.09 5.81 -55.26
CA ASN A 238 -28.47 5.30 -55.22
C ASN A 238 -28.57 3.85 -54.69
N LEU A 239 -27.58 3.37 -53.92
CA LEU A 239 -27.64 2.03 -53.38
C LEU A 239 -28.80 1.88 -52.36
N PRO A 240 -29.54 0.74 -52.41
CA PRO A 240 -30.50 0.43 -51.37
C PRO A 240 -29.88 0.48 -49.97
N LYS A 241 -30.62 0.92 -48.98
CA LYS A 241 -30.10 1.15 -47.60
C LYS A 241 -29.28 -0.02 -47.06
N ILE A 242 -29.76 -1.23 -47.27
CA ILE A 242 -29.09 -2.46 -46.80
C ILE A 242 -27.73 -2.68 -47.47
N LYS A 243 -27.65 -2.45 -48.79
CA LYS A 243 -26.37 -2.58 -49.53
C LYS A 243 -25.38 -1.44 -49.20
N ALA A 244 -25.89 -0.24 -48.96
CA ALA A 244 -25.09 0.89 -48.53
C ALA A 244 -24.45 0.63 -47.15
N GLU A 245 -25.21 0.10 -46.20
CA GLU A 245 -24.71 -0.29 -44.87
C GLU A 245 -23.72 -1.43 -44.95
N GLN A 246 -23.92 -2.43 -45.79
CA GLN A 246 -22.95 -3.52 -46.02
C GLN A 246 -21.62 -2.97 -46.61
N TYR A 247 -21.72 -2.14 -47.66
CA TYR A 247 -20.54 -1.51 -48.26
C TYR A 247 -19.74 -0.71 -47.24
N LEU A 248 -20.43 0.06 -46.40
CA LEU A 248 -19.80 0.83 -45.33
C LEU A 248 -19.11 -0.05 -44.31
N ARG A 249 -19.73 -1.14 -43.86
CA ARG A 249 -19.13 -2.14 -42.96
C ARG A 249 -17.92 -2.79 -43.56
N ASP A 250 -17.95 -3.14 -44.84
CA ASP A 250 -16.81 -3.74 -45.53
C ASP A 250 -15.63 -2.78 -45.63
N VAL A 251 -15.88 -1.52 -45.91
CA VAL A 251 -14.87 -0.44 -45.94
C VAL A 251 -14.32 -0.21 -44.56
N MET A 252 -15.18 -0.10 -43.54
CA MET A 252 -14.76 0.05 -42.15
C MET A 252 -13.90 -1.14 -41.67
N ALA A 253 -14.28 -2.35 -42.03
CA ALA A 253 -13.53 -3.55 -41.63
C ALA A 253 -12.13 -3.62 -42.24
N ARG A 254 -11.95 -3.07 -43.45
CA ARG A 254 -10.64 -3.03 -44.14
C ARG A 254 -9.68 -1.97 -43.59
N TYR A 255 -10.23 -0.87 -43.08
CA TYR A 255 -9.43 0.31 -42.70
C TYR A 255 -9.51 0.67 -41.23
N ARG A 256 -10.17 -0.16 -40.40
CA ARG A 256 -10.31 0.08 -38.95
C ARG A 256 -9.07 -0.41 -38.22
N ASN A 257 -8.34 0.51 -37.61
CA ASN A 257 -7.25 0.23 -36.70
C ASN A 257 -7.68 0.51 -35.27
N LYS A 258 -7.24 -0.32 -34.33
CA LYS A 258 -7.55 -0.16 -32.90
C LYS A 258 -6.24 -0.16 -32.11
N LEU A 259 -5.96 0.95 -31.44
CA LEU A 259 -4.95 1.04 -30.42
C LEU A 259 -5.54 0.60 -29.06
N VAL A 260 -4.82 -0.25 -28.35
CA VAL A 260 -5.19 -0.66 -27.01
C VAL A 260 -4.07 -0.23 -26.05
N TYR A 261 -4.46 0.59 -25.06
CA TYR A 261 -3.58 0.98 -23.97
C TYR A 261 -3.77 0.02 -22.80
N ASP A 262 -2.68 -0.59 -22.34
CA ASP A 262 -2.68 -1.42 -21.15
C ASP A 262 -2.24 -0.58 -19.95
N ALA A 263 -3.20 -0.25 -19.07
CA ALA A 263 -2.97 0.57 -17.89
C ALA A 263 -2.10 -0.12 -16.82
N SER A 264 -1.88 -1.43 -16.93
CA SER A 264 -1.06 -2.18 -15.97
C SER A 264 0.43 -2.13 -16.30
N THR A 265 0.76 -2.09 -17.60
CA THR A 265 2.15 -2.07 -18.08
C THR A 265 2.56 -0.72 -18.66
N GLY A 266 1.58 0.16 -18.96
CA GLY A 266 1.83 1.42 -19.67
C GLY A 266 2.17 1.24 -21.16
N GLU A 267 2.05 0.03 -21.69
CA GLU A 267 2.36 -0.25 -23.09
C GLU A 267 1.17 0.05 -24.00
N ILE A 268 1.48 0.61 -25.16
CA ILE A 268 0.55 0.78 -26.26
C ILE A 268 0.73 -0.39 -27.22
N ARG A 269 -0.27 -1.26 -27.31
CA ARG A 269 -0.27 -2.37 -28.27
C ARG A 269 -1.05 -1.98 -29.51
N ASP A 270 -0.38 -2.02 -30.66
CA ASP A 270 -1.00 -1.90 -31.96
C ASP A 270 -1.24 -3.31 -32.52
N ASP A 271 -2.51 -3.68 -32.65
CA ASP A 271 -2.88 -5.03 -33.10
C ASP A 271 -2.75 -5.21 -34.61
N ARG A 272 -2.39 -4.17 -35.37
CA ARG A 272 -2.24 -4.26 -36.83
C ARG A 272 -1.23 -3.25 -37.42
N ASN A 273 -0.49 -3.74 -38.40
CA ASN A 273 0.69 -3.15 -39.07
C ASN A 273 0.47 -1.88 -39.93
N TYR A 274 -0.47 -1.02 -39.67
CA TYR A 274 -0.68 0.18 -40.48
C TYR A 274 -0.84 1.43 -39.62
N MET A 275 -0.24 2.53 -40.05
CA MET A 275 -0.31 3.83 -39.38
C MET A 275 -1.75 4.20 -39.03
N SER A 276 -2.08 4.11 -37.77
CA SER A 276 -3.42 4.30 -37.28
C SER A 276 -3.64 5.70 -36.76
N MET A 277 -4.66 6.34 -37.27
CA MET A 277 -5.36 7.38 -36.55
C MET A 277 -6.50 6.77 -35.76
N LEU A 278 -6.64 7.16 -34.51
CA LEU A 278 -7.30 6.41 -33.46
C LEU A 278 -8.80 6.21 -33.58
N GLU A 279 -9.53 7.01 -34.31
CA GLU A 279 -10.95 6.82 -34.60
C GLU A 279 -11.33 7.64 -35.83
N ASP A 280 -11.42 6.99 -36.95
CA ASP A 280 -11.98 7.59 -38.15
C ASP A 280 -13.49 7.39 -38.16
N PHE A 281 -14.25 8.45 -38.48
CA PHE A 281 -15.71 8.37 -38.64
C PHE A 281 -16.07 8.17 -40.10
N TRP A 282 -16.85 7.12 -40.37
CA TRP A 282 -17.30 6.76 -41.69
C TRP A 282 -18.80 7.03 -41.81
N LEU A 283 -19.16 8.07 -42.54
CA LEU A 283 -20.55 8.49 -42.65
C LEU A 283 -21.04 8.30 -44.09
N PRO A 284 -22.17 7.62 -44.31
CA PRO A 284 -22.75 7.51 -45.64
C PRO A 284 -23.38 8.84 -46.05
N ARG A 285 -23.06 9.27 -47.27
CA ARG A 285 -23.66 10.45 -47.86
C ARG A 285 -24.57 10.02 -49.02
N ARG A 286 -25.79 10.55 -49.07
CA ARG A 286 -26.74 10.36 -50.17
C ARG A 286 -27.02 11.69 -50.81
N GLU A 287 -27.06 11.64 -52.15
CA GLU A 287 -27.55 12.68 -53.05
C GLU A 287 -27.01 14.12 -52.94
N GLY A 288 -26.61 14.63 -54.09
CA GLY A 288 -26.53 16.06 -54.44
C GLY A 288 -25.18 16.66 -54.22
N GLY A 289 -24.11 15.85 -54.17
CA GLY A 289 -23.00 16.64 -54.06
C GLY A 289 -21.67 16.11 -54.35
N ARG A 290 -20.72 16.24 -54.13
CA ARG A 290 -19.28 16.31 -54.23
C ARG A 290 -18.57 15.02 -53.83
N GLY A 291 -18.99 13.85 -54.23
CA GLY A 291 -18.24 12.62 -54.02
C GLY A 291 -17.80 12.34 -52.60
N THR A 292 -16.82 11.47 -52.42
CA THR A 292 -16.22 11.17 -51.10
C THR A 292 -15.40 12.37 -50.63
N GLU A 293 -15.70 12.86 -49.44
CA GLU A 293 -15.02 14.00 -48.81
C GLU A 293 -14.39 13.58 -47.51
N ILE A 294 -13.18 14.05 -47.23
CA ILE A 294 -12.47 13.82 -45.98
C ILE A 294 -12.39 15.15 -45.26
N THR A 295 -12.95 15.18 -44.04
CA THR A 295 -12.87 16.37 -43.18
C THR A 295 -12.11 15.98 -41.92
N THR A 296 -11.25 16.83 -41.45
CA THR A 296 -10.53 16.62 -40.17
C THR A 296 -11.25 17.35 -39.06
N LEU A 297 -11.46 16.64 -37.94
CA LEU A 297 -11.83 17.27 -36.69
C LEU A 297 -10.54 17.71 -35.99
N PRO A 298 -10.45 18.97 -35.55
CA PRO A 298 -9.28 19.44 -34.84
C PRO A 298 -9.05 18.59 -33.57
N GLY A 299 -7.79 18.33 -33.28
CA GLY A 299 -7.38 17.68 -32.04
C GLY A 299 -7.83 18.45 -30.79
N GLY A 300 -7.78 17.79 -29.64
CA GLY A 300 -8.14 18.43 -28.37
C GLY A 300 -7.22 19.61 -28.05
N GLN A 301 -7.81 20.73 -27.62
CA GLN A 301 -7.05 21.84 -27.06
C GLN A 301 -6.67 21.54 -25.62
N ASN A 302 -5.65 22.20 -25.09
CA ASN A 302 -5.15 22.06 -23.70
C ASN A 302 -4.52 20.69 -23.35
N LEU A 303 -3.85 20.05 -24.29
CA LEU A 303 -3.13 18.80 -24.05
C LEU A 303 -1.87 18.97 -23.18
N GLY A 304 -1.45 20.22 -22.95
CA GLY A 304 -0.28 20.56 -22.14
C GLY A 304 -0.55 20.86 -20.67
N GLU A 305 -1.84 20.92 -20.26
CA GLU A 305 -2.18 21.21 -18.87
C GLU A 305 -1.94 19.97 -17.99
N ILE A 306 -0.98 20.10 -17.07
CA ILE A 306 -0.64 19.08 -16.07
C ILE A 306 -0.88 19.59 -14.64
N ALA A 307 -1.52 20.76 -14.50
CA ALA A 307 -1.76 21.40 -13.20
C ALA A 307 -2.54 20.50 -12.23
N ASP A 308 -3.46 19.68 -12.75
CA ASP A 308 -4.21 18.72 -11.93
C ASP A 308 -3.30 17.61 -11.38
N ILE A 309 -2.38 17.09 -12.20
CA ILE A 309 -1.40 16.05 -11.77
C ILE A 309 -0.51 16.64 -10.68
N GLU A 310 0.05 17.85 -10.89
CA GLU A 310 0.88 18.53 -9.90
C GLU A 310 0.14 18.79 -8.60
N TYR A 311 -1.14 19.17 -8.68
CA TYR A 311 -1.98 19.37 -7.49
C TYR A 311 -2.11 18.08 -6.66
N PHE A 312 -2.39 16.93 -7.31
CA PHE A 312 -2.54 15.66 -6.61
C PHE A 312 -1.20 15.11 -6.12
N GLN A 313 -0.12 15.33 -6.86
CA GLN A 313 1.24 15.01 -6.41
C GLN A 313 1.62 15.81 -5.15
N LYS A 314 1.40 17.13 -5.15
CA LYS A 314 1.60 17.99 -3.96
C LYS A 314 0.72 17.57 -2.78
N LYS A 315 -0.51 17.14 -3.04
CA LYS A 315 -1.41 16.61 -2.02
C LYS A 315 -0.90 15.29 -1.44
N LEU A 316 -0.33 14.42 -2.27
CA LEU A 316 0.30 13.17 -1.83
C LEU A 316 1.47 13.46 -0.89
N TYR A 317 2.40 14.31 -1.27
CA TYR A 317 3.55 14.68 -0.44
C TYR A 317 3.16 15.29 0.91
N ARG A 318 2.16 16.15 0.93
CA ARG A 318 1.57 16.66 2.18
C ARG A 318 0.98 15.55 3.05
N SER A 319 0.40 14.52 2.47
CA SER A 319 -0.16 13.39 3.22
C SER A 319 0.93 12.50 3.83
N LEU A 320 2.13 12.50 3.26
CA LEU A 320 3.32 11.80 3.75
C LEU A 320 4.14 12.66 4.73
N ASN A 321 3.74 13.92 4.95
CA ASN A 321 4.45 14.91 5.77
C ASN A 321 5.87 15.24 5.26
N VAL A 322 6.12 15.09 3.97
CA VAL A 322 7.39 15.44 3.34
C VAL A 322 7.27 16.82 2.69
N PRO A 323 8.23 17.74 2.92
CA PRO A 323 8.24 19.03 2.26
C PRO A 323 8.38 18.87 0.75
N ILE A 324 7.51 19.52 0.00
CA ILE A 324 7.49 19.47 -1.48
C ILE A 324 8.84 19.90 -2.06
N SER A 325 9.47 20.89 -1.45
CA SER A 325 10.75 21.41 -1.89
C SER A 325 11.91 20.42 -1.87
N ARG A 326 11.78 19.29 -1.17
CA ARG A 326 12.78 18.22 -1.16
C ARG A 326 12.63 17.29 -2.36
N LEU A 327 11.41 17.10 -2.80
CA LEU A 327 11.04 16.13 -3.84
C LEU A 327 11.02 16.76 -5.24
N GLU A 328 10.61 18.02 -5.33
CA GLU A 328 10.84 18.85 -6.50
C GLU A 328 12.30 19.33 -6.43
N GLY A 329 13.24 18.65 -7.10
CA GLY A 329 14.63 19.05 -7.16
C GLY A 329 14.77 20.53 -7.56
N GLY A 330 14.67 21.40 -6.56
CA GLY A 330 14.63 22.84 -6.74
C GLY A 330 15.89 23.32 -7.42
N GLN A 331 15.76 24.04 -8.51
CA GLN A 331 16.77 24.93 -9.09
C GLN A 331 17.14 25.99 -8.07
N GLY A 332 17.87 25.61 -7.06
CA GLY A 332 18.36 26.52 -6.04
C GLY A 332 19.28 25.80 -5.09
N PHE A 333 20.55 26.04 -5.23
CA PHE A 333 21.56 25.73 -4.24
C PHE A 333 21.19 26.42 -2.93
N ASN A 334 20.32 25.81 -2.14
CA ASN A 334 20.03 26.30 -0.78
C ASN A 334 21.04 25.68 0.17
N LEU A 335 22.14 26.38 0.34
CA LEU A 335 23.16 26.15 1.38
C LEU A 335 22.62 26.27 2.83
N GLY A 336 21.35 26.61 3.01
CA GLY A 336 20.72 26.79 4.32
C GLY A 336 19.99 25.58 4.88
N ARG A 337 20.05 24.43 4.26
CA ARG A 337 19.23 23.26 4.61
C ARG A 337 19.74 22.34 5.71
N ALA A 338 20.86 22.67 6.30
CA ALA A 338 21.48 21.86 7.35
C ALA A 338 21.08 22.25 8.78
N ALA A 339 20.15 23.19 8.96
CA ALA A 339 19.91 23.81 10.27
C ALA A 339 18.42 23.99 10.65
N GLU A 340 17.48 23.21 10.10
CA GLU A 340 16.12 23.18 10.62
C GLU A 340 15.68 21.80 10.99
#